data_880842a5ecaf4c143c43b3be19652e44
#
_entry.id   880842a5ecaf4c143c43b3be19652e44
#
_cell.length_a   1.000
_cell.length_b   1.000
_cell.length_c   1.000
_cell.angle_alpha   90.00
_cell.angle_beta   90.00
_cell.angle_gamma   90.00
#
_symmetry.space_group_name_H-M   'P 1'
#
loop_
_entity.id
_entity.type
_entity.pdbx_description
1 polymer ?
#
loop_
_entity_poly.entity_id
_entity_poly.type
_entity_poly.pdbx_seq_one_letter_code
_entity_poly.pdbx_strand_id
1 'polypeptide(L)'
;MNLIKGIDDRNGGYDNTKGRVLKSIDSDGTISKNWKERCTMVKPIMKDIFFLGQKSEEATRNDLQVGKDLEDTLEANREGCVGMAANMIGVKKRVIIVNMGLVDLVMFNPVLLKADTPYVAEEGCLSLVGVRKTTRYQNIEVEYTDKNWNKKRIKLSGWYAQICQHELDHLDGIII
;
A
#
# COMPACT_ATOMS: atom_id res chain seq x y z
N MET A 1 16.37 5.86 -6.43
CA MET A 1 15.53 6.61 -5.45
C MET A 1 14.74 5.56 -4.67
N ASN A 2 14.97 5.45 -3.37
CA ASN A 2 14.36 4.37 -2.58
C ASN A 2 12.87 4.64 -2.36
N LEU A 3 12.03 3.63 -2.56
CA LEU A 3 10.62 3.63 -2.13
C LEU A 3 10.50 3.65 -0.60
N ILE A 4 11.61 3.38 0.09
CA ILE A 4 11.78 3.58 1.53
C ILE A 4 12.68 4.81 1.74
N LYS A 5 12.16 5.87 2.33
CA LYS A 5 13.01 6.95 2.87
C LYS A 5 13.80 6.39 4.04
N GLY A 6 15.14 6.58 4.01
CA GLY A 6 16.06 6.04 5.03
C GLY A 6 15.60 6.33 6.44
N ILE A 7 15.60 5.28 7.26
CA ILE A 7 15.34 5.35 8.71
C ILE A 7 16.62 5.86 9.37
N ASP A 8 16.53 7.00 10.04
CA ASP A 8 17.53 7.44 11.02
C ASP A 8 17.26 6.67 12.32
N ASP A 9 18.22 5.82 12.73
CA ASP A 9 18.17 4.99 13.95
C ASP A 9 18.30 5.85 15.22
N ARG A 10 17.28 6.61 15.61
CA ARG A 10 17.20 7.20 16.95
C ARG A 10 15.77 7.28 17.48
N ASN A 11 15.48 6.36 18.41
CA ASN A 11 14.45 6.37 19.45
C ASN A 11 13.00 5.99 19.10
N GLY A 12 12.57 4.91 19.73
CA GLY A 12 11.17 4.67 20.09
C GLY A 12 10.68 3.27 19.73
N GLY A 13 10.89 2.31 20.65
CA GLY A 13 10.31 0.97 20.53
C GLY A 13 8.80 0.99 20.54
N TYR A 14 8.17 0.41 19.52
CA TYR A 14 6.75 0.11 19.51
C TYR A 14 6.51 -1.29 20.08
N ASP A 15 5.75 -1.36 21.18
CA ASP A 15 5.24 -2.61 21.75
C ASP A 15 4.01 -3.09 20.95
N ASN A 16 4.17 -4.18 20.23
CA ASN A 16 3.24 -4.71 19.23
C ASN A 16 2.21 -5.71 19.79
N THR A 17 1.94 -5.72 21.12
CA THR A 17 1.13 -6.79 21.74
C THR A 17 -0.29 -6.43 22.16
N LYS A 18 -0.74 -5.17 22.00
CA LYS A 18 -2.15 -4.79 22.30
C LYS A 18 -2.61 -3.68 21.40
N GLY A 19 -3.59 -3.96 20.54
CA GLY A 19 -4.32 -2.95 19.78
C GLY A 19 -4.81 -1.83 20.71
N ARG A 20 -4.15 -0.69 20.73
CA ARG A 20 -4.56 0.47 21.52
C ARG A 20 -5.47 1.36 20.69
N VAL A 21 -6.69 1.47 21.15
CA VAL A 21 -7.60 2.55 20.82
C VAL A 21 -7.00 3.85 21.39
N LEU A 22 -6.51 4.74 20.52
CA LEU A 22 -6.13 6.09 20.93
C LEU A 22 -7.43 6.89 21.12
N LYS A 23 -7.77 7.20 22.36
CA LYS A 23 -8.85 8.14 22.70
C LYS A 23 -8.33 9.57 22.50
N SER A 24 -8.94 10.32 21.61
CA SER A 24 -8.74 11.77 21.58
C SER A 24 -9.46 12.40 22.77
N ILE A 25 -8.70 13.08 23.61
CA ILE A 25 -9.22 13.88 24.74
C ILE A 25 -9.16 15.34 24.27
N ASP A 26 -10.30 16.01 24.29
CA ASP A 26 -10.37 17.43 24.00
C ASP A 26 -9.66 18.25 25.08
N SER A 27 -9.31 19.51 24.78
CA SER A 27 -8.52 20.40 25.64
C SER A 27 -9.14 20.71 27.01
N ASP A 28 -10.37 20.28 27.24
CA ASP A 28 -11.11 20.40 28.51
C ASP A 28 -11.24 19.09 29.30
N GLY A 29 -10.60 17.99 28.82
CA GLY A 29 -10.64 16.70 29.48
C GLY A 29 -11.91 15.87 29.23
N THR A 30 -12.81 16.33 28.36
CA THR A 30 -14.06 15.63 28.02
C THR A 30 -13.86 14.68 26.85
N ILE A 31 -14.44 13.47 26.96
CA ILE A 31 -14.48 12.51 25.85
C ILE A 31 -15.55 12.99 24.87
N SER A 32 -15.14 13.43 23.69
CA SER A 32 -16.03 13.87 22.62
C SER A 32 -17.07 12.78 22.31
N LYS A 33 -18.37 13.11 22.43
CA LYS A 33 -19.48 12.21 22.14
C LYS A 33 -19.77 12.05 20.63
N ASN A 34 -18.93 12.62 19.76
CA ASN A 34 -19.14 12.60 18.30
C ASN A 34 -18.13 11.73 17.56
N TRP A 35 -17.71 10.61 18.18
CA TRP A 35 -16.82 9.64 17.59
C TRP A 35 -17.64 8.54 16.87
N LYS A 36 -17.77 8.62 15.60
CA LYS A 36 -17.79 7.38 14.82
C LYS A 36 -16.39 6.81 14.95
N GLU A 37 -16.17 5.89 15.90
CA GLU A 37 -14.91 5.16 16.01
C GLU A 37 -14.55 4.64 14.62
N ARG A 38 -13.58 5.28 14.00
CA ARG A 38 -12.86 4.71 12.90
C ARG A 38 -11.98 3.66 13.58
N CYS A 39 -12.47 2.43 13.66
CA CYS A 39 -11.64 1.29 14.05
C CYS A 39 -10.52 1.20 13.01
N THR A 40 -9.39 1.85 13.28
CA THR A 40 -8.19 1.74 12.44
C THR A 40 -7.62 0.36 12.63
N MET A 41 -7.48 -0.38 11.54
CA MET A 41 -7.03 -1.77 11.56
C MET A 41 -5.65 -1.86 10.89
N VAL A 42 -4.61 -1.43 11.61
CA VAL A 42 -3.22 -1.59 11.16
C VAL A 42 -2.84 -3.06 11.15
N LYS A 43 -2.43 -3.58 10.02
CA LYS A 43 -2.01 -4.97 9.84
C LYS A 43 -0.49 -5.10 9.98
N PRO A 44 0.02 -6.25 10.50
CA PRO A 44 1.44 -6.52 10.48
C PRO A 44 1.93 -6.71 9.04
N ILE A 45 3.16 -6.24 8.77
CA ILE A 45 3.77 -6.37 7.45
C ILE A 45 4.28 -7.81 7.26
N MET A 46 3.78 -8.46 6.22
CA MET A 46 4.20 -9.79 5.79
C MET A 46 5.64 -9.74 5.28
N LYS A 47 6.48 -10.65 5.77
CA LYS A 47 7.90 -10.79 5.37
C LYS A 47 8.24 -12.18 4.86
N ASP A 48 7.28 -13.09 4.85
CA ASP A 48 7.46 -14.43 4.31
C ASP A 48 7.50 -14.37 2.78
N ILE A 49 8.69 -14.63 2.23
CA ILE A 49 8.94 -14.61 0.77
C ILE A 49 8.16 -15.68 0.01
N PHE A 50 7.88 -16.84 0.63
CA PHE A 50 7.07 -17.90 0.00
C PHE A 50 5.61 -17.43 -0.13
N PHE A 51 5.09 -16.72 0.86
CA PHE A 51 3.77 -16.13 0.80
C PHE A 51 3.73 -15.00 -0.23
N LEU A 52 4.68 -14.08 -0.21
CA LEU A 52 4.77 -12.93 -1.12
C LEU A 52 4.99 -13.35 -2.57
N GLY A 53 5.68 -14.47 -2.82
CA GLY A 53 5.89 -15.05 -4.14
C GLY A 53 4.67 -15.74 -4.75
N GLN A 54 3.54 -15.77 -4.07
CA GLN A 54 2.30 -16.34 -4.60
C GLN A 54 1.46 -15.28 -5.31
N LYS A 55 0.89 -15.65 -6.46
CA LYS A 55 -0.01 -14.78 -7.20
C LYS A 55 -1.28 -14.52 -6.42
N SER A 56 -1.73 -13.26 -6.41
CA SER A 56 -2.97 -12.82 -5.78
C SER A 56 -4.18 -13.12 -6.66
N GLU A 57 -5.29 -13.51 -6.01
CA GLU A 57 -6.59 -13.75 -6.65
C GLU A 57 -7.36 -12.45 -6.89
N GLU A 58 -8.31 -12.47 -7.80
CA GLU A 58 -9.21 -11.33 -7.99
C GLU A 58 -10.00 -11.02 -6.72
N ALA A 59 -10.13 -9.72 -6.44
CA ALA A 59 -10.97 -9.22 -5.37
C ALA A 59 -12.43 -9.14 -5.82
N THR A 60 -13.33 -9.30 -4.86
CA THR A 60 -14.77 -9.13 -5.01
C THR A 60 -15.28 -7.97 -4.15
N ARG A 61 -16.58 -7.65 -4.22
CA ARG A 61 -17.18 -6.63 -3.31
C ARG A 61 -17.05 -7.00 -1.83
N ASN A 62 -16.90 -8.27 -1.51
CA ASN A 62 -16.72 -8.72 -0.13
C ASN A 62 -15.31 -8.35 0.41
N ASP A 63 -14.37 -8.03 -0.47
CA ASP A 63 -13.00 -7.69 -0.14
C ASP A 63 -12.78 -6.16 0.04
N LEU A 64 -13.85 -5.34 0.07
CA LEU A 64 -13.75 -3.89 0.26
C LEU A 64 -13.03 -3.50 1.57
N GLN A 65 -13.14 -4.33 2.60
CA GLN A 65 -12.43 -4.11 3.86
C GLN A 65 -10.90 -4.16 3.69
N VAL A 66 -10.39 -4.95 2.74
CA VAL A 66 -8.95 -5.03 2.44
C VAL A 66 -8.40 -3.67 2.01
N GLY A 67 -9.17 -2.94 1.18
CA GLY A 67 -8.78 -1.58 0.79
C GLY A 67 -8.66 -0.63 1.97
N LYS A 68 -9.55 -0.75 2.96
CA LYS A 68 -9.49 0.05 4.19
C LYS A 68 -8.33 -0.36 5.09
N ASP A 69 -8.09 -1.66 5.23
CA ASP A 69 -6.94 -2.16 5.99
C ASP A 69 -5.61 -1.68 5.39
N LEU A 70 -5.53 -1.57 4.05
CA LEU A 70 -4.39 -0.97 3.36
C LEU A 70 -4.25 0.53 3.66
N GLU A 71 -5.35 1.31 3.66
CA GLU A 71 -5.33 2.73 4.03
C GLU A 71 -4.79 2.93 5.44
N ASP A 72 -5.31 2.18 6.42
CA ASP A 72 -4.91 2.28 7.83
C ASP A 72 -3.44 1.84 8.01
N THR A 73 -3.00 0.81 7.29
CA THR A 73 -1.63 0.29 7.41
C THR A 73 -0.62 1.20 6.70
N LEU A 74 -0.96 1.75 5.53
CA LEU A 74 -0.12 2.70 4.82
C LEU A 74 0.07 3.98 5.66
N GLU A 75 -1.01 4.50 6.27
CA GLU A 75 -0.94 5.66 7.15
C GLU A 75 0.01 5.44 8.32
N ALA A 76 -0.04 4.27 8.95
CA ALA A 76 0.86 3.92 10.06
C ALA A 76 2.34 3.75 9.63
N ASN A 77 2.60 3.56 8.33
CA ASN A 77 3.94 3.36 7.77
C ASN A 77 4.37 4.50 6.83
N ARG A 78 3.67 5.64 6.84
CA ARG A 78 3.81 6.73 5.87
C ARG A 78 5.22 7.33 5.78
N GLU A 79 6.00 7.29 6.84
CA GLU A 79 7.38 7.80 6.85
C GLU A 79 8.32 6.98 5.93
N GLY A 80 8.04 5.68 5.79
CA GLY A 80 8.87 4.75 5.01
C GLY A 80 8.18 4.08 3.83
N CYS A 81 6.89 4.34 3.59
CA CYS A 81 6.11 3.63 2.59
C CYS A 81 5.21 4.59 1.79
N VAL A 82 5.15 4.39 0.48
CA VAL A 82 4.37 5.22 -0.45
C VAL A 82 3.37 4.41 -1.28
N GLY A 83 3.38 3.09 -1.14
CA GLY A 83 2.44 2.17 -1.76
C GLY A 83 2.45 0.84 -1.03
N MET A 84 1.40 0.04 -1.21
CA MET A 84 1.27 -1.26 -0.58
C MET A 84 0.33 -2.17 -1.35
N ALA A 85 0.66 -3.45 -1.44
CA ALA A 85 -0.23 -4.47 -1.97
C ALA A 85 -0.84 -5.33 -0.85
N ALA A 86 -2.00 -5.92 -1.09
CA ALA A 86 -2.73 -6.69 -0.10
C ALA A 86 -1.95 -7.91 0.43
N ASN A 87 -1.07 -8.52 -0.38
CA ASN A 87 -0.23 -9.61 0.07
C ASN A 87 0.79 -9.17 1.13
N MET A 88 1.21 -7.87 1.13
CA MET A 88 2.08 -7.30 2.16
C MET A 88 1.40 -7.21 3.54
N ILE A 89 0.08 -7.30 3.60
CA ILE A 89 -0.72 -7.37 4.84
C ILE A 89 -1.34 -8.75 5.05
N GLY A 90 -0.81 -9.79 4.39
CA GLY A 90 -1.23 -11.17 4.57
C GLY A 90 -2.51 -11.58 3.81
N VAL A 91 -2.98 -10.79 2.84
CA VAL A 91 -4.21 -11.04 2.07
C VAL A 91 -3.89 -11.23 0.59
N LYS A 92 -4.08 -12.43 0.05
CA LYS A 92 -3.83 -12.75 -1.37
C LYS A 92 -4.98 -12.32 -2.28
N LYS A 93 -5.26 -11.01 -2.32
CA LYS A 93 -6.26 -10.40 -3.20
C LYS A 93 -5.64 -9.30 -4.03
N ARG A 94 -6.10 -9.14 -5.26
CA ARG A 94 -5.62 -8.10 -6.17
C ARG A 94 -6.14 -6.72 -5.74
N VAL A 95 -5.55 -6.19 -4.67
CA VAL A 95 -5.82 -4.85 -4.14
C VAL A 95 -4.51 -4.17 -3.86
N ILE A 96 -4.36 -2.94 -4.33
CA ILE A 96 -3.20 -2.08 -4.04
C ILE A 96 -3.64 -0.72 -3.55
N ILE A 97 -2.74 -0.03 -2.88
CA ILE A 97 -2.87 1.38 -2.54
C ILE A 97 -1.62 2.12 -3.01
N VAL A 98 -1.81 3.29 -3.60
CA VAL A 98 -0.74 4.16 -4.10
C VAL A 98 -0.93 5.56 -3.51
N ASN A 99 0.09 6.10 -2.87
CA ASN A 99 0.09 7.48 -2.41
C ASN A 99 0.29 8.41 -3.61
N MET A 100 -0.71 9.27 -3.86
CA MET A 100 -0.73 10.25 -4.95
C MET A 100 -0.38 11.66 -4.46
N GLY A 101 0.29 11.77 -3.32
CA GLY A 101 0.65 13.03 -2.68
C GLY A 101 -0.44 13.51 -1.72
N LEU A 102 -1.53 14.07 -2.24
CA LEU A 102 -2.63 14.61 -1.41
C LEU A 102 -3.67 13.54 -1.02
N VAL A 103 -3.76 12.47 -1.78
CA VAL A 103 -4.73 11.39 -1.55
C VAL A 103 -4.07 10.04 -1.77
N ASP A 104 -4.60 9.03 -1.09
CA ASP A 104 -4.24 7.64 -1.33
C ASP A 104 -5.27 7.01 -2.26
N LEU A 105 -4.80 6.37 -3.31
CA LEU A 105 -5.64 5.73 -4.32
C LEU A 105 -5.66 4.21 -4.12
N VAL A 106 -6.79 3.69 -3.66
CA VAL A 106 -7.03 2.25 -3.56
C VAL A 106 -7.55 1.74 -4.90
N MET A 107 -6.94 0.68 -5.42
CA MET A 107 -7.30 0.03 -6.68
C MET A 107 -7.60 -1.45 -6.44
N PHE A 108 -8.81 -1.89 -6.78
CA PHE A 108 -9.20 -3.29 -6.81
C PHE A 108 -9.03 -3.83 -8.23
N ASN A 109 -8.46 -5.02 -8.35
CA ASN A 109 -8.21 -5.71 -9.61
C ASN A 109 -7.50 -4.82 -10.66
N PRO A 110 -6.40 -4.15 -10.29
CA PRO A 110 -5.67 -3.30 -11.23
C PRO A 110 -5.04 -4.14 -12.34
N VAL A 111 -5.15 -3.64 -13.58
CA VAL A 111 -4.58 -4.22 -14.79
C VAL A 111 -3.78 -3.16 -15.54
N LEU A 112 -2.53 -3.45 -15.83
CA LEU A 112 -1.68 -2.61 -16.67
C LEU A 112 -2.12 -2.77 -18.13
N LEU A 113 -2.64 -1.69 -18.75
CA LEU A 113 -3.11 -1.69 -20.13
C LEU A 113 -2.03 -1.26 -21.12
N LYS A 114 -1.24 -0.25 -20.73
CA LYS A 114 -0.16 0.32 -21.55
C LYS A 114 1.01 0.71 -20.66
N ALA A 115 2.20 0.59 -21.23
CA ALA A 115 3.44 1.03 -20.62
C ALA A 115 4.38 1.53 -21.72
N ASP A 116 5.02 2.68 -21.51
CA ASP A 116 5.98 3.22 -22.45
C ASP A 116 7.16 3.89 -21.75
N THR A 117 8.23 4.12 -22.52
CA THR A 117 9.46 4.76 -22.07
C THR A 117 10.12 3.97 -20.93
N PRO A 118 10.71 2.78 -21.22
CA PRO A 118 11.35 1.95 -20.21
C PRO A 118 12.60 2.61 -19.63
N TYR A 119 12.86 2.37 -18.36
CA TYR A 119 14.08 2.77 -17.66
C TYR A 119 14.42 1.79 -16.54
N VAL A 120 15.67 1.78 -16.06
CA VAL A 120 16.10 0.96 -14.93
C VAL A 120 15.92 1.76 -13.64
N ALA A 121 15.18 1.19 -12.69
CA ALA A 121 14.98 1.74 -11.34
C ALA A 121 15.66 0.86 -10.29
N GLU A 122 16.11 1.46 -9.20
CA GLU A 122 16.52 0.77 -7.98
C GLU A 122 15.44 0.99 -6.91
N GLU A 123 14.91 -0.10 -6.38
CA GLU A 123 13.75 -0.08 -5.48
C GLU A 123 13.99 -0.90 -4.22
N GLY A 124 13.52 -0.37 -3.08
CA GLY A 124 13.39 -1.10 -1.83
C GLY A 124 11.92 -1.34 -1.51
N CYS A 125 11.63 -2.38 -0.75
CA CYS A 125 10.30 -2.77 -0.32
C CYS A 125 10.22 -2.86 1.20
N LEU A 126 9.11 -2.43 1.80
CA LEU A 126 8.88 -2.56 3.25
C LEU A 126 8.88 -4.03 3.72
N SER A 127 8.47 -4.95 2.85
CA SER A 127 8.42 -6.39 3.12
C SER A 127 9.75 -7.12 2.94
N LEU A 128 10.73 -6.50 2.26
CA LEU A 128 11.97 -7.17 1.82
C LEU A 128 13.21 -6.39 2.27
N VAL A 129 14.31 -7.12 2.45
CA VAL A 129 15.60 -6.51 2.79
C VAL A 129 16.38 -6.18 1.52
N GLY A 130 16.99 -4.99 1.50
CA GLY A 130 17.87 -4.52 0.42
C GLY A 130 17.15 -3.81 -0.70
N VAL A 131 17.91 -3.53 -1.77
CA VAL A 131 17.47 -2.80 -2.95
C VAL A 131 17.69 -3.70 -4.17
N ARG A 132 16.75 -3.65 -5.12
CA ARG A 132 16.80 -4.45 -6.36
C ARG A 132 16.65 -3.55 -7.57
N LYS A 133 17.37 -3.94 -8.65
CA LYS A 133 17.22 -3.29 -9.95
C LYS A 133 16.10 -3.96 -10.73
N THR A 134 15.22 -3.14 -11.27
CA THR A 134 14.13 -3.62 -12.13
C THR A 134 13.87 -2.66 -13.27
N THR A 135 13.21 -3.13 -14.33
CA THR A 135 12.76 -2.27 -15.42
C THR A 135 11.40 -1.69 -15.08
N ARG A 136 11.29 -0.38 -15.20
CA ARG A 136 10.04 0.38 -15.03
C ARG A 136 9.74 1.17 -16.29
N TYR A 137 8.50 1.62 -16.40
CA TYR A 137 8.04 2.46 -17.49
C TYR A 137 7.65 3.83 -16.95
N GLN A 138 8.08 4.87 -17.67
CA GLN A 138 7.85 6.25 -17.26
C GLN A 138 6.37 6.63 -17.28
N ASN A 139 5.62 6.08 -18.24
CA ASN A 139 4.19 6.32 -18.38
C ASN A 139 3.45 4.99 -18.46
N ILE A 140 2.35 4.90 -17.71
CA ILE A 140 1.48 3.73 -17.71
C ILE A 140 0.01 4.12 -17.78
N GLU A 141 -0.82 3.23 -18.31
CA GLU A 141 -2.27 3.31 -18.23
C GLU A 141 -2.78 2.07 -17.50
N VAL A 142 -3.55 2.28 -16.43
CA VAL A 142 -4.07 1.22 -15.57
C VAL A 142 -5.59 1.27 -15.56
N GLU A 143 -6.24 0.12 -15.75
CA GLU A 143 -7.66 -0.08 -15.46
C GLU A 143 -7.79 -0.72 -14.08
N TYR A 144 -8.77 -0.26 -13.29
CA TYR A 144 -9.02 -0.79 -11.95
C TYR A 144 -10.49 -0.60 -11.56
N THR A 145 -10.90 -1.22 -10.47
CA THR A 145 -12.20 -0.99 -9.84
C THR A 145 -12.01 -0.12 -8.60
N ASP A 146 -12.81 0.93 -8.44
CA ASP A 146 -12.76 1.84 -7.28
C ASP A 146 -13.51 1.29 -6.06
N LYS A 147 -13.50 2.01 -4.93
CA LYS A 147 -14.20 1.64 -3.68
C LYS A 147 -15.73 1.57 -3.83
N ASN A 148 -16.30 2.21 -4.84
CA ASN A 148 -17.72 2.13 -5.17
C ASN A 148 -18.03 0.98 -6.14
N TRP A 149 -16.99 0.21 -6.49
CA TRP A 149 -17.04 -0.90 -7.42
C TRP A 149 -17.33 -0.48 -8.86
N ASN A 150 -16.85 0.72 -9.24
CA ASN A 150 -16.93 1.23 -10.62
C ASN A 150 -15.58 1.01 -11.32
N LYS A 151 -15.62 0.58 -12.58
CA LYS A 151 -14.43 0.53 -13.42
C LYS A 151 -13.91 1.92 -13.72
N LYS A 152 -12.62 2.12 -13.58
CA LYS A 152 -11.90 3.37 -13.81
C LYS A 152 -10.65 3.11 -14.63
N ARG A 153 -10.18 4.14 -15.30
CA ARG A 153 -8.86 4.17 -15.95
C ARG A 153 -8.10 5.40 -15.51
N ILE A 154 -6.82 5.23 -15.30
CA ILE A 154 -5.93 6.31 -14.93
C ILE A 154 -4.62 6.20 -15.70
N LYS A 155 -4.08 7.35 -16.10
CA LYS A 155 -2.73 7.48 -16.63
C LYS A 155 -1.84 8.00 -15.54
N LEU A 156 -0.74 7.30 -15.29
CA LEU A 156 0.26 7.65 -14.28
C LEU A 156 1.59 7.87 -14.98
N SER A 157 2.38 8.82 -14.45
CA SER A 157 3.71 9.14 -14.97
C SER A 157 4.72 9.28 -13.84
N GLY A 158 6.00 9.04 -14.15
CA GLY A 158 7.12 9.24 -13.24
C GLY A 158 6.98 8.44 -11.96
N TRP A 159 7.10 9.12 -10.82
CA TRP A 159 7.10 8.51 -9.50
C TRP A 159 5.83 7.69 -9.19
N TYR A 160 4.65 8.21 -9.53
CA TYR A 160 3.38 7.49 -9.30
C TYR A 160 3.24 6.26 -10.18
N ALA A 161 3.76 6.32 -11.42
CA ALA A 161 3.81 5.16 -12.29
C ALA A 161 4.75 4.08 -11.73
N GLN A 162 5.88 4.47 -11.17
CA GLN A 162 6.85 3.57 -10.55
C GLN A 162 6.26 2.85 -9.33
N ILE A 163 5.63 3.60 -8.40
CA ILE A 163 4.95 3.01 -7.24
C ILE A 163 3.90 2.01 -7.68
N CYS A 164 3.02 2.40 -8.62
CA CYS A 164 1.95 1.52 -9.08
C CYS A 164 2.49 0.22 -9.68
N GLN A 165 3.54 0.28 -10.49
CA GLN A 165 4.18 -0.91 -11.08
C GLN A 165 4.79 -1.83 -10.01
N HIS A 166 5.41 -1.25 -8.96
CA HIS A 166 5.93 -2.03 -7.84
C HIS A 166 4.82 -2.82 -7.13
N GLU A 167 3.69 -2.18 -6.86
CA GLU A 167 2.56 -2.84 -6.20
C GLU A 167 1.87 -3.87 -7.11
N LEU A 168 1.86 -3.67 -8.45
CA LEU A 168 1.37 -4.66 -9.41
C LEU A 168 2.24 -5.91 -9.41
N ASP A 169 3.57 -5.77 -9.33
CA ASP A 169 4.51 -6.90 -9.24
C ASP A 169 4.23 -7.75 -7.99
N HIS A 170 3.95 -7.12 -6.85
CA HIS A 170 3.54 -7.85 -5.64
C HIS A 170 2.28 -8.69 -5.85
N LEU A 171 1.30 -8.20 -6.61
CA LEU A 171 0.09 -8.97 -6.93
C LEU A 171 0.36 -10.19 -7.81
N ASP A 172 1.41 -10.13 -8.62
CA ASP A 172 1.82 -11.23 -9.50
C ASP A 172 2.86 -12.15 -8.85
N GLY A 173 3.19 -11.92 -7.57
CA GLY A 173 4.15 -12.71 -6.80
C GLY A 173 5.61 -12.45 -7.20
N ILE A 174 5.88 -11.32 -7.83
CA ILE A 174 7.24 -10.93 -8.23
C ILE A 174 7.92 -10.28 -7.02
N ILE A 175 9.07 -10.81 -6.64
CA ILE A 175 9.85 -10.34 -5.49
C ILE A 175 10.87 -9.29 -5.97
N ILE A 176 10.67 -8.06 -5.57
CA ILE A 176 11.49 -6.90 -5.98
C ILE A 176 12.16 -6.26 -4.78
#